data_b80665c1bf876a14ba76e19e56ad20bd
#
_entry.id   b80665c1bf876a14ba76e19e56ad20bd
#
_cell.length_a   1.000
_cell.length_b   1.000
_cell.length_c   1.000
_cell.angle_alpha   90.00
_cell.angle_beta   90.00
_cell.angle_gamma   90.00
#
_symmetry.space_group_name_H-M   'P 1'
#
loop_
_entity.id
_entity.type
_entity.pdbx_description
1 polymer ?
#
loop_
_entity_poly.entity_id
_entity_poly.type
_entity_poly.pdbx_seq_one_letter_code
_entity_poly.pdbx_strand_id
1 'polypeptide(L)'
;MTSRPARGRRPGNPAITRQSILEAARATFARAGYEKATIRAIASAAGVDPALVHHYFGTKEELFVAAHEIPVSPAAALASLEKGEGTLGERVTRLYLSAAFTEGSPFLSLARAAMTNPTARDMLRQFIERGMLDTLAPHLKAPDARFRMLLAGSHLMGLFMMRRVVGVAAMRNADLDYLVRVVGPTIDRYLTGNLDPAGQKEPR
;
A
#
# COMPACT_ATOMS: atom_id res chain seq x y z
N MET A 1 -22.13 31.65 -43.33
CA MET A 1 -22.16 30.55 -42.31
C MET A 1 -20.74 30.06 -42.11
N THR A 2 -20.02 30.60 -41.16
CA THR A 2 -18.63 30.28 -40.87
C THR A 2 -18.59 29.24 -39.75
N SER A 3 -18.22 28.01 -40.09
CA SER A 3 -18.00 26.90 -39.17
C SER A 3 -16.80 27.22 -38.29
N ARG A 4 -17.03 27.28 -36.97
CA ARG A 4 -16.01 27.47 -35.96
C ARG A 4 -15.28 26.12 -35.74
N PRO A 5 -13.98 26.02 -35.92
CA PRO A 5 -13.26 24.74 -35.68
C PRO A 5 -13.28 24.40 -34.19
N ALA A 6 -13.67 23.16 -33.86
CA ALA A 6 -13.61 22.61 -32.53
C ALA A 6 -12.14 22.67 -32.05
N ARG A 7 -11.89 23.38 -30.95
CA ARG A 7 -10.59 23.39 -30.27
C ARG A 7 -10.29 21.99 -29.76
N GLY A 8 -9.55 21.25 -30.55
CA GLY A 8 -8.90 20.02 -30.09
C GLY A 8 -7.99 20.35 -28.90
N ARG A 9 -8.31 19.74 -27.76
CA ARG A 9 -7.49 19.81 -26.55
C ARG A 9 -6.11 19.27 -26.90
N ARG A 10 -5.06 20.12 -26.84
CA ARG A 10 -3.67 19.66 -27.00
C ARG A 10 -3.43 18.45 -26.11
N PRO A 11 -2.78 17.36 -26.59
CA PRO A 11 -2.38 16.26 -25.73
C PRO A 11 -1.49 16.85 -24.64
N GLY A 12 -1.99 16.86 -23.39
CA GLY A 12 -1.20 17.27 -22.23
C GLY A 12 0.00 16.32 -22.08
N ASN A 13 1.12 16.85 -21.60
CA ASN A 13 2.29 16.02 -21.29
C ASN A 13 1.83 14.91 -20.30
N PRO A 14 1.97 13.61 -20.66
CA PRO A 14 1.51 12.49 -19.81
C PRO A 14 2.08 12.53 -18.40
N ALA A 15 3.35 12.96 -18.23
CA ALA A 15 3.98 13.07 -16.92
C ALA A 15 3.35 14.18 -16.06
N ILE A 16 3.03 15.33 -16.65
CA ILE A 16 2.37 16.44 -15.94
C ILE A 16 0.96 16.01 -15.54
N THR A 17 0.22 15.36 -16.43
CA THR A 17 -1.13 14.86 -16.13
C THR A 17 -1.11 13.83 -14.99
N ARG A 18 -0.16 12.89 -15.05
CA ARG A 18 0.00 11.88 -13.99
C ARG A 18 0.29 12.53 -12.63
N GLN A 19 1.19 13.51 -12.60
CA GLN A 19 1.56 14.22 -11.37
C GLN A 19 0.36 15.02 -10.81
N SER A 20 -0.37 15.74 -11.66
CA SER A 20 -1.58 16.47 -11.27
C SER A 20 -2.64 15.57 -10.64
N ILE A 21 -2.84 14.35 -11.17
CA ILE A 21 -3.75 13.36 -10.57
C ILE A 21 -3.28 12.93 -9.18
N LEU A 22 -1.98 12.66 -9.00
CA LEU A 22 -1.43 12.25 -7.70
C LEU A 22 -1.59 13.35 -6.64
N GLU A 23 -1.34 14.61 -6.99
CA GLU A 23 -1.53 15.75 -6.09
C GLU A 23 -3.00 15.94 -5.70
N ALA A 24 -3.91 15.88 -6.68
CA ALA A 24 -5.34 15.94 -6.44
C ALA A 24 -5.83 14.76 -5.58
N ALA A 25 -5.27 13.57 -5.79
CA ALA A 25 -5.58 12.40 -4.98
C ALA A 25 -5.16 12.59 -3.52
N ARG A 26 -3.91 13.01 -3.26
CA ARG A 26 -3.42 13.29 -1.89
C ARG A 26 -4.32 14.30 -1.18
N ALA A 27 -4.64 15.41 -1.83
CA ALA A 27 -5.50 16.46 -1.27
C ALA A 27 -6.93 15.95 -1.00
N THR A 28 -7.51 15.15 -1.91
CA THR A 28 -8.85 14.61 -1.76
C THR A 28 -8.93 13.57 -0.65
N PHE A 29 -7.94 12.63 -0.58
CA PHE A 29 -7.85 11.65 0.48
C PHE A 29 -7.63 12.31 1.85
N ALA A 30 -6.76 13.32 1.94
CA ALA A 30 -6.53 14.04 3.19
C ALA A 30 -7.77 14.78 3.71
N ARG A 31 -8.58 15.36 2.79
CA ARG A 31 -9.79 16.10 3.16
C ARG A 31 -10.98 15.21 3.47
N ALA A 32 -11.24 14.19 2.65
CA ALA A 32 -12.45 13.36 2.71
C ALA A 32 -12.26 12.03 3.44
N GLY A 33 -11.03 11.62 3.71
CA GLY A 33 -10.67 10.27 4.12
C GLY A 33 -10.67 9.28 2.95
N TYR A 34 -10.13 8.08 3.18
CA TYR A 34 -10.05 7.05 2.13
C TYR A 34 -11.45 6.63 1.64
N GLU A 35 -12.38 6.35 2.57
CA GLU A 35 -13.72 5.81 2.24
C GLU A 35 -14.52 6.75 1.33
N LYS A 36 -14.64 8.04 1.69
CA LYS A 36 -15.48 9.02 1.00
C LYS A 36 -14.85 9.63 -0.24
N ALA A 37 -13.53 9.49 -0.43
CA ALA A 37 -12.87 9.92 -1.64
C ALA A 37 -13.33 9.08 -2.82
N THR A 38 -13.63 9.72 -3.97
CA THR A 38 -14.06 9.04 -5.19
C THR A 38 -13.16 9.40 -6.36
N ILE A 39 -13.00 8.47 -7.32
CA ILE A 39 -12.25 8.73 -8.55
C ILE A 39 -12.82 9.95 -9.29
N ARG A 40 -14.14 10.14 -9.31
CA ARG A 40 -14.79 11.31 -9.93
C ARG A 40 -14.39 12.62 -9.26
N ALA A 41 -14.35 12.67 -7.93
CA ALA A 41 -13.92 13.86 -7.18
C ALA A 41 -12.45 14.18 -7.43
N ILE A 42 -11.59 13.16 -7.47
CA ILE A 42 -10.15 13.31 -7.77
C ILE A 42 -9.94 13.80 -9.20
N ALA A 43 -10.62 13.20 -10.18
CA ALA A 43 -10.56 13.60 -11.57
C ALA A 43 -10.99 15.07 -11.76
N SER A 44 -12.10 15.45 -11.13
CA SER A 44 -12.57 16.84 -11.13
C SER A 44 -11.54 17.81 -10.54
N ALA A 45 -10.93 17.46 -9.43
CA ALA A 45 -9.88 18.26 -8.78
C ALA A 45 -8.60 18.37 -9.62
N ALA A 46 -8.26 17.32 -10.37
CA ALA A 46 -7.12 17.29 -11.31
C ALA A 46 -7.43 17.95 -12.67
N GLY A 47 -8.69 18.31 -12.95
CA GLY A 47 -9.12 18.86 -14.24
C GLY A 47 -9.07 17.85 -15.39
N VAL A 48 -9.27 16.56 -15.11
CA VAL A 48 -9.19 15.46 -16.09
C VAL A 48 -10.49 14.63 -16.12
N ASP A 49 -10.63 13.80 -17.17
CA ASP A 49 -11.71 12.83 -17.24
C ASP A 49 -11.45 11.65 -16.26
N PRO A 50 -12.49 11.13 -15.56
CA PRO A 50 -12.35 9.94 -14.71
C PRO A 50 -11.75 8.72 -15.42
N ALA A 51 -12.03 8.50 -16.70
CA ALA A 51 -11.45 7.42 -17.50
C ALA A 51 -9.92 7.54 -17.59
N LEU A 52 -9.39 8.77 -17.60
CA LEU A 52 -7.95 9.02 -17.62
C LEU A 52 -7.30 8.63 -16.28
N VAL A 53 -7.99 8.85 -15.15
CA VAL A 53 -7.51 8.38 -13.84
C VAL A 53 -7.45 6.85 -13.81
N HIS A 54 -8.50 6.17 -14.29
CA HIS A 54 -8.50 4.71 -14.42
C HIS A 54 -7.41 4.20 -15.38
N HIS A 55 -7.17 4.92 -16.48
CA HIS A 55 -6.10 4.56 -17.42
C HIS A 55 -4.70 4.61 -16.78
N TYR A 56 -4.42 5.63 -15.96
CA TYR A 56 -3.10 5.79 -15.32
C TYR A 56 -2.90 4.93 -14.09
N PHE A 57 -3.94 4.68 -13.31
CA PHE A 57 -3.81 4.12 -11.96
C PHE A 57 -4.71 2.92 -11.69
N GLY A 58 -5.64 2.58 -12.58
CA GLY A 58 -6.55 1.45 -12.36
C GLY A 58 -7.59 1.74 -11.28
N THR A 59 -7.48 1.10 -10.13
CA THR A 59 -8.44 1.19 -9.03
C THR A 59 -8.16 2.37 -8.10
N LYS A 60 -9.10 2.65 -7.19
CA LYS A 60 -8.93 3.64 -6.12
C LYS A 60 -7.79 3.24 -5.17
N GLU A 61 -7.66 1.95 -4.89
CA GLU A 61 -6.61 1.36 -4.06
C GLU A 61 -5.23 1.59 -4.67
N GLU A 62 -5.08 1.31 -5.96
CA GLU A 62 -3.83 1.53 -6.69
C GLU A 62 -3.47 3.02 -6.77
N LEU A 63 -4.47 3.88 -6.98
CA LEU A 63 -4.27 5.33 -6.93
C LEU A 63 -3.83 5.79 -5.54
N PHE A 64 -4.42 5.25 -4.48
CA PHE A 64 -4.03 5.57 -3.10
C PHE A 64 -2.59 5.13 -2.81
N VAL A 65 -2.24 3.91 -3.21
CA VAL A 65 -0.87 3.37 -3.12
C VAL A 65 0.11 4.29 -3.86
N ALA A 66 -0.19 4.63 -5.11
CA ALA A 66 0.67 5.49 -5.92
C ALA A 66 0.79 6.91 -5.36
N ALA A 67 -0.32 7.49 -4.85
CA ALA A 67 -0.34 8.81 -4.28
C ALA A 67 0.50 8.92 -2.99
N HIS A 68 0.52 7.86 -2.18
CA HIS A 68 1.24 7.84 -0.90
C HIS A 68 2.51 7.01 -0.94
N GLU A 69 2.86 6.45 -2.11
CA GLU A 69 4.01 5.54 -2.30
C GLU A 69 4.04 4.44 -1.23
N ILE A 70 2.87 3.84 -1.00
CA ILE A 70 2.75 2.74 -0.04
C ILE A 70 3.60 1.57 -0.57
N PRO A 71 4.40 0.92 0.30
CA PRO A 71 5.38 -0.08 -0.14
C PRO A 71 4.80 -1.25 -0.92
N VAL A 72 3.54 -1.61 -0.63
CA VAL A 72 2.91 -2.78 -1.25
C VAL A 72 1.50 -2.44 -1.72
N SER A 73 1.22 -2.63 -3.01
CA SER A 73 -0.14 -2.58 -3.54
C SER A 73 -0.87 -3.91 -3.32
N PRO A 74 -2.22 -3.90 -3.24
CA PRO A 74 -3.00 -5.14 -3.17
C PRO A 74 -2.70 -6.10 -4.34
N ALA A 75 -2.55 -5.59 -5.56
CA ALA A 75 -2.23 -6.39 -6.74
C ALA A 75 -0.84 -7.05 -6.64
N ALA A 76 0.19 -6.30 -6.20
CA ALA A 76 1.53 -6.86 -6.01
C ALA A 76 1.56 -7.90 -4.87
N ALA A 77 0.82 -7.65 -3.78
CA ALA A 77 0.68 -8.60 -2.68
C ALA A 77 -0.03 -9.89 -3.16
N LEU A 78 -1.12 -9.77 -3.90
CA LEU A 78 -1.84 -10.92 -4.46
C LEU A 78 -0.94 -11.76 -5.37
N ALA A 79 -0.19 -11.14 -6.27
CA ALA A 79 0.76 -11.83 -7.13
C ALA A 79 1.82 -12.60 -6.32
N SER A 80 2.26 -12.06 -5.16
CA SER A 80 3.19 -12.73 -4.25
C SER A 80 2.56 -13.93 -3.52
N LEU A 81 1.24 -13.90 -3.26
CA LEU A 81 0.53 -15.04 -2.69
C LEU A 81 0.47 -16.21 -3.68
N GLU A 82 0.31 -15.93 -4.97
CA GLU A 82 0.07 -16.94 -5.99
C GLU A 82 1.34 -17.59 -6.55
N LYS A 83 2.40 -16.80 -6.82
CA LYS A 83 3.58 -17.25 -7.56
C LYS A 83 4.88 -16.60 -7.07
N GLY A 84 6.00 -17.30 -7.23
CA GLY A 84 7.36 -16.81 -7.00
C GLY A 84 8.29 -17.87 -6.43
N GLU A 85 9.58 -17.57 -6.44
CA GLU A 85 10.62 -18.42 -5.80
C GLU A 85 10.63 -18.19 -4.28
N GLY A 86 11.02 -19.24 -3.55
CA GLY A 86 11.09 -19.22 -2.08
C GLY A 86 9.74 -19.40 -1.41
N THR A 87 9.75 -19.34 -0.07
CA THR A 87 8.52 -19.44 0.73
C THR A 87 7.63 -18.21 0.57
N LEU A 88 6.36 -18.33 0.94
CA LEU A 88 5.44 -17.20 0.93
C LEU A 88 5.96 -16.03 1.77
N GLY A 89 6.48 -16.35 2.98
CA GLY A 89 7.04 -15.35 3.89
C GLY A 89 8.24 -14.60 3.31
N GLU A 90 9.14 -15.31 2.61
CA GLU A 90 10.27 -14.68 1.92
C GLU A 90 9.80 -13.75 0.79
N ARG A 91 8.84 -14.18 -0.03
CA ARG A 91 8.29 -13.37 -1.12
C ARG A 91 7.63 -12.10 -0.61
N VAL A 92 6.77 -12.22 0.41
CA VAL A 92 6.09 -11.07 1.01
C VAL A 92 7.09 -10.13 1.68
N THR A 93 8.09 -10.67 2.39
CA THR A 93 9.15 -9.88 3.01
C THR A 93 9.95 -9.10 1.96
N ARG A 94 10.38 -9.76 0.90
CA ARG A 94 11.14 -9.13 -0.20
C ARG A 94 10.32 -8.04 -0.88
N LEU A 95 9.07 -8.32 -1.24
CA LEU A 95 8.17 -7.35 -1.85
C LEU A 95 8.05 -6.09 -0.99
N TYR A 96 7.74 -6.27 0.31
CA TYR A 96 7.56 -5.15 1.22
C TYR A 96 8.85 -4.35 1.41
N LEU A 97 9.96 -5.01 1.75
CA LEU A 97 11.21 -4.33 2.07
C LEU A 97 11.83 -3.63 0.85
N SER A 98 11.75 -4.23 -0.34
CA SER A 98 12.25 -3.59 -1.57
C SER A 98 11.57 -2.24 -1.83
N ALA A 99 10.27 -2.17 -1.64
CA ALA A 99 9.50 -0.95 -1.85
C ALA A 99 9.63 0.03 -0.66
N ALA A 100 9.62 -0.48 0.59
CA ALA A 100 9.69 0.34 1.79
C ALA A 100 11.04 1.05 1.97
N PHE A 101 12.12 0.53 1.36
CA PHE A 101 13.47 1.08 1.51
C PHE A 101 13.78 2.19 0.50
N THR A 102 12.88 2.51 -0.41
CA THR A 102 13.02 3.65 -1.34
C THR A 102 13.08 4.97 -0.56
N GLU A 103 14.04 5.83 -0.90
CA GLU A 103 14.20 7.14 -0.26
C GLU A 103 13.11 8.13 -0.69
N GLY A 104 12.74 9.04 0.22
CA GLY A 104 11.79 10.12 -0.08
C GLY A 104 10.33 9.70 -0.17
N SER A 105 9.99 8.47 0.21
CA SER A 105 8.61 7.95 0.08
C SER A 105 7.58 8.77 0.89
N PRO A 106 6.50 9.27 0.27
CA PRO A 106 5.36 9.87 0.95
C PRO A 106 4.70 8.94 1.99
N PHE A 107 4.88 7.63 1.88
CA PHE A 107 4.40 6.67 2.88
C PHE A 107 4.99 6.95 4.28
N LEU A 108 6.25 7.35 4.35
CA LEU A 108 6.88 7.75 5.62
C LEU A 108 6.14 8.93 6.26
N SER A 109 5.74 9.92 5.45
CA SER A 109 4.97 11.06 5.91
C SER A 109 3.56 10.65 6.38
N LEU A 110 2.88 9.77 5.65
CA LEU A 110 1.58 9.22 6.04
C LEU A 110 1.69 8.40 7.33
N ALA A 111 2.70 7.53 7.46
CA ALA A 111 2.91 6.70 8.64
C ALA A 111 3.18 7.56 9.89
N ARG A 112 4.02 8.60 9.76
CA ARG A 112 4.28 9.57 10.85
C ARG A 112 3.01 10.35 11.21
N ALA A 113 2.28 10.84 10.22
CA ALA A 113 1.03 11.57 10.45
C ALA A 113 -0.01 10.71 11.15
N ALA A 114 -0.13 9.43 10.84
CA ALA A 114 -1.06 8.50 11.47
C ALA A 114 -0.81 8.31 12.98
N MET A 115 0.40 8.60 13.46
CA MET A 115 0.71 8.52 14.90
C MET A 115 0.06 9.65 15.72
N THR A 116 -0.13 10.82 15.12
CA THR A 116 -0.59 12.03 15.82
C THR A 116 -1.89 12.62 15.26
N ASN A 117 -2.25 12.30 14.02
CA ASN A 117 -3.41 12.85 13.33
C ASN A 117 -4.50 11.77 13.17
N PRO A 118 -5.68 11.94 13.78
CA PRO A 118 -6.78 10.97 13.68
C PRO A 118 -7.24 10.72 12.23
N THR A 119 -7.30 11.76 11.40
CA THR A 119 -7.72 11.62 9.98
C THR A 119 -6.75 10.77 9.19
N ALA A 120 -5.44 11.00 9.34
CA ALA A 120 -4.42 10.20 8.68
C ALA A 120 -4.43 8.74 9.17
N ARG A 121 -4.65 8.53 10.48
CA ARG A 121 -4.81 7.20 11.07
C ARG A 121 -6.02 6.47 10.50
N ASP A 122 -7.17 7.12 10.43
CA ASP A 122 -8.40 6.53 9.88
C ASP A 122 -8.26 6.22 8.40
N MET A 123 -7.60 7.07 7.65
CA MET A 123 -7.31 6.85 6.24
C MET A 123 -6.44 5.60 6.03
N LEU A 124 -5.35 5.47 6.80
CA LEU A 124 -4.47 4.30 6.73
C LEU A 124 -5.19 3.02 7.19
N ARG A 125 -5.96 3.10 8.28
CA ARG A 125 -6.76 1.98 8.78
C ARG A 125 -7.77 1.49 7.74
N GLN A 126 -8.54 2.40 7.13
CA GLN A 126 -9.52 2.06 6.09
C GLN A 126 -8.84 1.42 4.87
N PHE A 127 -7.68 1.93 4.46
CA PHE A 127 -6.91 1.32 3.38
C PHE A 127 -6.46 -0.11 3.75
N ILE A 128 -5.95 -0.34 4.95
CA ILE A 128 -5.55 -1.68 5.41
C ILE A 128 -6.77 -2.61 5.42
N GLU A 129 -7.87 -2.21 6.04
CA GLU A 129 -9.06 -3.04 6.18
C GLU A 129 -9.72 -3.34 4.83
N ARG A 130 -10.01 -2.31 4.03
CA ARG A 130 -10.78 -2.42 2.77
C ARG A 130 -9.89 -2.71 1.57
N GLY A 131 -8.75 -2.01 1.46
CA GLY A 131 -7.85 -2.13 0.32
C GLY A 131 -6.99 -3.40 0.37
N MET A 132 -6.51 -3.78 1.55
CA MET A 132 -5.59 -4.90 1.70
C MET A 132 -6.28 -6.17 2.21
N LEU A 133 -6.88 -6.13 3.40
CA LEU A 133 -7.41 -7.36 4.03
C LEU A 133 -8.62 -7.93 3.29
N ASP A 134 -9.58 -7.11 2.85
CA ASP A 134 -10.73 -7.59 2.11
C ASP A 134 -10.34 -8.22 0.77
N THR A 135 -9.26 -7.70 0.15
CA THR A 135 -8.75 -8.22 -1.13
C THR A 135 -7.92 -9.50 -0.96
N LEU A 136 -7.07 -9.57 0.07
CA LEU A 136 -6.04 -10.61 0.15
C LEU A 136 -6.44 -11.79 1.05
N ALA A 137 -7.21 -11.55 2.12
CA ALA A 137 -7.55 -12.61 3.07
C ALA A 137 -8.28 -13.81 2.44
N PRO A 138 -9.17 -13.63 1.44
CA PRO A 138 -9.82 -14.77 0.77
C PRO A 138 -8.84 -15.71 0.03
N HIS A 139 -7.64 -15.22 -0.32
CA HIS A 139 -6.61 -15.98 -1.04
C HIS A 139 -5.63 -16.71 -0.10
N LEU A 140 -5.64 -16.39 1.19
CA LEU A 140 -4.81 -17.09 2.19
C LEU A 140 -5.59 -18.31 2.74
N LYS A 141 -5.08 -19.51 2.44
CA LYS A 141 -5.67 -20.78 2.91
C LYS A 141 -5.30 -21.04 4.38
N ALA A 142 -5.75 -20.19 5.27
CA ALA A 142 -5.50 -20.36 6.70
C ALA A 142 -6.74 -19.90 7.50
N PRO A 143 -7.07 -20.53 8.65
CA PRO A 143 -8.00 -19.95 9.59
C PRO A 143 -7.49 -18.57 10.01
N ASP A 144 -8.37 -17.65 10.39
CA ASP A 144 -8.00 -16.31 10.87
C ASP A 144 -7.06 -15.51 9.92
N ALA A 145 -7.19 -15.73 8.59
CA ALA A 145 -6.34 -15.14 7.56
C ALA A 145 -6.09 -13.63 7.76
N ARG A 146 -7.15 -12.88 8.13
CA ARG A 146 -7.03 -11.42 8.38
C ARG A 146 -6.08 -11.11 9.52
N PHE A 147 -6.20 -11.83 10.64
CA PHE A 147 -5.34 -11.62 11.81
C PHE A 147 -3.88 -11.99 11.51
N ARG A 148 -3.66 -13.11 10.79
CA ARG A 148 -2.33 -13.55 10.34
C ARG A 148 -1.65 -12.52 9.45
N MET A 149 -2.39 -11.92 8.53
CA MET A 149 -1.91 -10.84 7.68
C MET A 149 -1.58 -9.59 8.48
N LEU A 150 -2.35 -9.25 9.51
CA LEU A 150 -2.05 -8.14 10.42
C LEU A 150 -0.77 -8.40 11.22
N LEU A 151 -0.54 -9.63 11.70
CA LEU A 151 0.72 -9.98 12.37
C LEU A 151 1.91 -9.83 11.43
N ALA A 152 1.83 -10.35 10.21
CA ALA A 152 2.88 -10.19 9.21
C ALA A 152 3.13 -8.71 8.88
N GLY A 153 2.07 -7.94 8.62
CA GLY A 153 2.16 -6.51 8.34
C GLY A 153 2.74 -5.70 9.50
N SER A 154 2.37 -6.01 10.76
CA SER A 154 2.90 -5.34 11.93
C SER A 154 4.41 -5.57 12.11
N HIS A 155 4.89 -6.79 11.86
CA HIS A 155 6.31 -7.11 11.90
C HIS A 155 7.10 -6.33 10.84
N LEU A 156 6.63 -6.35 9.59
CA LEU A 156 7.26 -5.64 8.48
C LEU A 156 7.21 -4.11 8.67
N MET A 157 6.12 -3.59 9.21
CA MET A 157 6.00 -2.18 9.59
C MET A 157 7.00 -1.83 10.70
N GLY A 158 7.21 -2.71 11.68
CA GLY A 158 8.23 -2.53 12.72
C GLY A 158 9.63 -2.39 12.14
N LEU A 159 10.01 -3.23 11.18
CA LEU A 159 11.29 -3.12 10.45
C LEU A 159 11.40 -1.78 9.71
N PHE A 160 10.35 -1.38 8.99
CA PHE A 160 10.28 -0.09 8.33
C PHE A 160 10.49 1.07 9.31
N MET A 161 9.78 1.06 10.45
CA MET A 161 9.89 2.07 11.49
C MET A 161 11.31 2.17 12.05
N MET A 162 11.93 1.04 12.41
CA MET A 162 13.30 1.00 12.95
C MET A 162 14.33 1.48 11.95
N ARG A 163 14.16 1.15 10.67
CA ARG A 163 15.09 1.53 9.61
C ARG A 163 14.93 2.99 9.16
N ARG A 164 13.68 3.45 8.93
CA ARG A 164 13.38 4.71 8.24
C ARG A 164 12.97 5.85 9.16
N VAL A 165 12.31 5.54 10.28
CA VAL A 165 11.82 6.56 11.22
C VAL A 165 12.80 6.76 12.35
N VAL A 166 13.17 5.69 13.06
CA VAL A 166 14.14 5.74 14.17
C VAL A 166 15.57 5.84 13.64
N GLY A 167 15.87 5.16 12.53
CA GLY A 167 17.17 5.25 11.87
C GLY A 167 18.31 4.54 12.59
N VAL A 168 18.01 3.45 13.32
CA VAL A 168 19.03 2.65 14.02
C VAL A 168 20.05 2.12 13.01
N ALA A 169 21.33 2.41 13.23
CA ALA A 169 22.40 2.14 12.26
C ALA A 169 22.46 0.67 11.81
N ALA A 170 22.32 -0.28 12.73
CA ALA A 170 22.32 -1.71 12.42
C ALA A 170 21.19 -2.08 11.44
N MET A 171 19.99 -1.52 11.64
CA MET A 171 18.84 -1.76 10.75
C MET A 171 18.97 -1.01 9.42
N ARG A 172 19.49 0.20 9.44
CA ARG A 172 19.68 1.03 8.25
C ARG A 172 20.67 0.42 7.27
N ASN A 173 21.74 -0.18 7.78
CA ASN A 173 22.83 -0.76 7.00
C ASN A 173 22.61 -2.25 6.68
N ALA A 174 21.57 -2.88 7.22
CA ALA A 174 21.30 -4.29 6.97
C ALA A 174 20.99 -4.55 5.48
N ASP A 175 21.60 -5.58 4.94
CA ASP A 175 21.40 -6.03 3.56
C ASP A 175 19.98 -6.59 3.37
N LEU A 176 19.38 -6.35 2.20
CA LEU A 176 18.02 -6.78 1.88
C LEU A 176 17.88 -8.30 1.91
N ASP A 177 18.81 -9.01 1.25
CA ASP A 177 18.73 -10.47 1.16
C ASP A 177 18.98 -11.13 2.52
N TYR A 178 19.83 -10.53 3.34
CA TYR A 178 20.01 -10.95 4.73
C TYR A 178 18.70 -10.81 5.51
N LEU A 179 18.02 -9.66 5.43
CA LEU A 179 16.74 -9.43 6.10
C LEU A 179 15.66 -10.40 5.62
N VAL A 180 15.60 -10.68 4.31
CA VAL A 180 14.64 -11.65 3.75
C VAL A 180 14.90 -13.04 4.32
N ARG A 181 16.16 -13.50 4.38
CA ARG A 181 16.49 -14.82 4.94
C ARG A 181 16.18 -14.95 6.43
N VAL A 182 16.38 -13.87 7.20
CA VAL A 182 16.16 -13.90 8.66
C VAL A 182 14.70 -13.71 9.03
N VAL A 183 14.01 -12.78 8.35
CA VAL A 183 12.63 -12.38 8.67
C VAL A 183 11.60 -13.26 7.96
N GLY A 184 11.90 -13.67 6.72
CA GLY A 184 11.01 -14.47 5.88
C GLY A 184 10.40 -15.69 6.59
N PRO A 185 11.17 -16.53 7.28
CA PRO A 185 10.64 -17.67 8.04
C PRO A 185 9.64 -17.28 9.13
N THR A 186 9.82 -16.14 9.78
CA THR A 186 8.88 -15.64 10.79
C THR A 186 7.58 -15.19 10.13
N ILE A 187 7.66 -14.46 9.02
CA ILE A 187 6.48 -14.05 8.24
C ILE A 187 5.76 -15.27 7.68
N ASP A 188 6.48 -16.27 7.21
CA ASP A 188 5.91 -17.52 6.72
C ASP A 188 5.13 -18.24 7.82
N ARG A 189 5.70 -18.33 9.03
CA ARG A 189 4.99 -18.87 10.20
C ARG A 189 3.70 -18.12 10.51
N TYR A 190 3.69 -16.78 10.41
CA TYR A 190 2.45 -16.01 10.59
C TYR A 190 1.42 -16.36 9.52
N LEU A 191 1.82 -16.45 8.26
CA LEU A 191 0.89 -16.62 7.15
C LEU A 191 0.40 -18.07 7.01
N THR A 192 1.26 -19.06 7.20
CA THR A 192 0.98 -20.45 6.85
C THR A 192 1.21 -21.45 7.99
N GLY A 193 1.98 -21.07 9.02
CA GLY A 193 2.36 -21.95 10.10
C GLY A 193 1.29 -22.15 11.17
N ASN A 194 1.57 -23.06 12.11
CA ASN A 194 0.75 -23.20 13.31
C ASN A 194 1.07 -22.06 14.29
N LEU A 195 0.06 -21.23 14.60
CA LEU A 195 0.19 -20.14 15.58
C LEU A 195 -0.23 -20.55 16.99
N ASP A 196 -0.90 -21.72 17.13
CA ASP A 196 -1.29 -22.22 18.44
C ASP A 196 -0.08 -22.81 19.19
N PRO A 197 0.38 -22.19 20.27
CA PRO A 197 1.25 -22.90 21.20
C PRO A 197 0.40 -23.85 22.01
N ALA A 198 0.34 -25.14 21.60
CA ALA A 198 -0.22 -26.25 22.35
C ALA A 198 -1.41 -25.89 23.29
N GLY A 199 -2.60 -25.72 22.72
CA GLY A 199 -3.86 -25.87 23.49
C GLY A 199 -4.37 -24.65 24.24
N GLN A 200 -4.00 -23.43 23.93
CA GLN A 200 -4.68 -22.24 24.46
C GLN A 200 -5.88 -21.86 23.60
N LYS A 201 -7.06 -21.83 24.23
CA LYS A 201 -8.34 -21.46 23.62
C LYS A 201 -8.29 -20.05 23.04
N GLU A 202 -8.90 -19.88 21.85
CA GLU A 202 -9.12 -18.58 21.22
C GLU A 202 -9.67 -17.55 22.22
N PRO A 203 -9.15 -16.32 22.23
CA PRO A 203 -9.83 -15.22 22.89
C PRO A 203 -11.13 -14.92 22.13
N ARG A 204 -12.24 -14.99 22.86
CA ARG A 204 -13.58 -14.66 22.37
C ARG A 204 -13.73 -13.18 22.05
#